data_1a38d686ce7f266b0a1a3f80678c469c
#
_entry.id   1a38d686ce7f266b0a1a3f80678c469c
#
_cell.length_a   1.000
_cell.length_b   1.000
_cell.length_c   1.000
_cell.angle_alpha   90.00
_cell.angle_beta   90.00
_cell.angle_gamma   90.00
#
_symmetry.space_group_name_H-M   'P 1'
#
loop_
_entity.id
_entity.type
_entity.pdbx_description
1 polymer ?
#
loop_
_entity_poly.entity_id
_entity_poly.type
_entity_poly.pdbx_seq_one_letter_code
_entity_poly.pdbx_strand_id
1 'polypeptide(L)'
;DMINDITGYKDFIFIATDGGVLKIDKKTSTMKNYTTLDGLVNDAVKDIMVDDKGYLWVGTINGLSLINIETDEIIDMTDYISDDKYIKHMYQDIYGNYYLGLLRDDGLCYINRNEKTIKYFKHDKKDKSSISSDRVRYINGDSKGNVWIGTSYGINKFDPKTETFERYTAQDGIANNTIYGILVDNDDNIWASTNKGISKLNPETGKIENLSVTDGLQSNEFNGNASFKSESGELFFGGINGLNTFYPQDINKMNSGTKVLFDGFNIDHKEYSNIDGKKFSSHTDNINIKFFTPIYSGNKNLMYEYKLIGASGEVFTTKNNYVTFNELSPGKYTFEVRVIDTGGNKSEASSVTFTIKPPFWRSSLAIFIYILIAILFVIKSKYEVKK
;
A
#
# COMPACT_ATOMS: atom_id res chain seq x y z
N ASP A 1 19.44 -20.54 20.67
CA ASP A 1 20.09 -19.55 19.82
C ASP A 1 19.03 -18.75 19.07
N MET A 2 19.35 -17.49 18.71
CA MET A 2 18.45 -16.66 17.91
C MET A 2 18.44 -17.17 16.47
N ILE A 3 17.26 -17.36 15.89
CA ILE A 3 17.11 -17.65 14.46
C ILE A 3 17.14 -16.31 13.71
N ASN A 4 18.06 -16.19 12.76
CA ASN A 4 18.26 -14.99 11.97
C ASN A 4 17.65 -15.09 10.56
N ASP A 5 17.67 -16.31 9.96
CA ASP A 5 17.10 -16.57 8.65
C ASP A 5 16.80 -18.06 8.44
N ILE A 6 15.91 -18.38 7.48
CA ILE A 6 15.53 -19.75 7.13
C ILE A 6 15.39 -19.83 5.61
N THR A 7 16.01 -20.84 5.00
CA THR A 7 15.82 -21.13 3.57
C THR A 7 15.63 -22.63 3.32
N GLY A 8 15.02 -22.96 2.19
CA GLY A 8 14.79 -24.35 1.77
C GLY A 8 15.43 -24.67 0.44
N TYR A 9 15.95 -25.87 0.29
CA TYR A 9 16.43 -26.39 -1.00
C TYR A 9 16.18 -27.89 -1.13
N LYS A 10 15.41 -28.30 -2.12
CA LYS A 10 15.01 -29.71 -2.32
C LYS A 10 14.41 -30.30 -1.02
N ASP A 11 15.03 -31.32 -0.46
CA ASP A 11 14.59 -32.01 0.76
C ASP A 11 15.18 -31.41 2.03
N PHE A 12 15.93 -30.32 1.96
CA PHE A 12 16.61 -29.73 3.09
C PHE A 12 15.98 -28.38 3.51
N ILE A 13 16.05 -28.13 4.82
CA ILE A 13 15.82 -26.81 5.42
C ILE A 13 17.12 -26.39 6.07
N PHE A 14 17.51 -25.13 5.84
CA PHE A 14 18.66 -24.51 6.49
C PHE A 14 18.19 -23.38 7.39
N ILE A 15 18.76 -23.31 8.59
CA ILE A 15 18.43 -22.30 9.59
C ILE A 15 19.72 -21.59 10.01
N ALA A 16 19.80 -20.28 9.79
CA ALA A 16 20.87 -19.43 10.28
C ALA A 16 20.67 -19.08 11.74
N THR A 17 21.67 -19.31 12.57
CA THR A 17 21.64 -18.97 13.98
C THR A 17 22.91 -18.24 14.43
N ASP A 18 22.92 -17.74 15.69
CA ASP A 18 24.14 -17.20 16.29
C ASP A 18 25.14 -18.29 16.71
N GLY A 19 24.80 -19.57 16.53
CA GLY A 19 25.63 -20.74 16.81
C GLY A 19 25.88 -21.63 15.58
N GLY A 20 25.84 -21.06 14.37
CA GLY A 20 26.10 -21.76 13.11
C GLY A 20 24.88 -21.92 12.23
N VAL A 21 24.96 -22.86 11.27
CA VAL A 21 23.91 -23.23 10.34
C VAL A 21 23.40 -24.63 10.66
N LEU A 22 22.09 -24.75 10.95
CA LEU A 22 21.44 -26.03 11.13
C LEU A 22 20.81 -26.49 9.80
N LYS A 23 21.27 -27.66 9.29
CA LYS A 23 20.67 -28.38 8.15
C LYS A 23 19.72 -29.44 8.67
N ILE A 24 18.51 -29.48 8.19
CA ILE A 24 17.47 -30.47 8.51
C ILE A 24 17.07 -31.20 7.22
N ASP A 25 17.18 -32.52 7.20
CA ASP A 25 16.63 -33.36 6.14
C ASP A 25 15.15 -33.63 6.42
N LYS A 26 14.26 -33.17 5.54
CA LYS A 26 12.79 -33.34 5.68
C LYS A 26 12.31 -34.78 5.64
N LYS A 27 13.07 -35.69 4.97
CA LYS A 27 12.69 -37.11 4.82
C LYS A 27 13.09 -37.92 6.01
N THR A 28 14.30 -37.71 6.51
CA THR A 28 14.89 -38.54 7.61
C THR A 28 14.75 -37.87 8.96
N SER A 29 14.42 -36.57 9.01
CA SER A 29 14.43 -35.72 10.20
C SER A 29 15.81 -35.67 10.90
N THR A 30 16.87 -36.01 10.19
CA THR A 30 18.23 -35.86 10.68
C THR A 30 18.66 -34.41 10.68
N MET A 31 19.47 -34.02 11.66
CA MET A 31 19.97 -32.66 11.82
C MET A 31 21.49 -32.67 11.85
N LYS A 32 22.10 -31.68 11.17
CA LYS A 32 23.53 -31.41 11.18
C LYS A 32 23.74 -29.92 11.42
N ASN A 33 24.61 -29.57 12.37
CA ASN A 33 25.00 -28.20 12.61
C ASN A 33 26.38 -27.96 12.02
N TYR A 34 26.56 -26.88 11.27
CA TYR A 34 27.83 -26.41 10.74
C TYR A 34 28.32 -25.24 11.57
N THR A 35 29.55 -25.29 12.02
CA THR A 35 30.19 -24.29 12.88
C THR A 35 31.60 -23.97 12.38
N THR A 36 32.31 -23.10 13.10
CA THR A 36 33.73 -22.85 12.86
C THR A 36 34.59 -24.11 13.05
N LEU A 37 34.16 -25.11 13.83
CA LEU A 37 34.82 -26.41 13.95
C LEU A 37 34.74 -27.24 12.67
N ASP A 38 33.75 -26.98 11.83
CA ASP A 38 33.54 -27.63 10.52
C ASP A 38 34.14 -26.85 9.37
N GLY A 39 34.58 -25.59 9.61
CA GLY A 39 35.24 -24.73 8.62
C GLY A 39 34.47 -23.45 8.27
N LEU A 40 33.37 -23.10 8.97
CA LEU A 40 32.77 -21.77 8.79
C LEU A 40 33.72 -20.68 9.28
N VAL A 41 33.70 -19.52 8.62
CA VAL A 41 34.50 -18.36 9.02
C VAL A 41 34.04 -17.78 10.38
N ASN A 42 32.75 -17.90 10.71
CA ASN A 42 32.21 -17.41 11.98
C ASN A 42 30.87 -18.10 12.30
N ASP A 43 30.56 -18.36 13.59
CA ASP A 43 29.34 -19.03 14.01
C ASP A 43 28.13 -18.10 14.04
N ALA A 44 28.30 -16.79 14.18
CA ALA A 44 27.20 -15.84 14.21
C ALA A 44 26.66 -15.54 12.79
N VAL A 45 25.88 -16.49 12.27
CA VAL A 45 25.29 -16.42 10.92
C VAL A 45 24.10 -15.48 10.93
N LYS A 46 24.03 -14.55 9.96
CA LYS A 46 23.00 -13.51 9.89
C LYS A 46 22.07 -13.66 8.70
N ASP A 47 22.54 -14.31 7.64
CA ASP A 47 21.75 -14.53 6.44
C ASP A 47 22.25 -15.78 5.70
N ILE A 48 21.35 -16.48 5.04
CA ILE A 48 21.69 -17.67 4.22
C ILE A 48 20.92 -17.63 2.91
N MET A 49 21.59 -17.92 1.82
CA MET A 49 21.02 -17.92 0.48
C MET A 49 21.49 -19.15 -0.29
N VAL A 50 20.57 -19.85 -0.93
CA VAL A 50 20.94 -20.91 -1.89
C VAL A 50 21.03 -20.32 -3.28
N ASP A 51 22.17 -20.56 -3.96
CA ASP A 51 22.39 -20.10 -5.32
C ASP A 51 21.89 -21.12 -6.37
N ASP A 52 21.91 -20.69 -7.63
CA ASP A 52 21.49 -21.50 -8.78
C ASP A 52 22.41 -22.69 -9.08
N LYS A 53 23.57 -22.80 -8.41
CA LYS A 53 24.51 -23.90 -8.53
C LYS A 53 24.42 -24.92 -7.38
N GLY A 54 23.56 -24.66 -6.39
CA GLY A 54 23.37 -25.53 -5.24
C GLY A 54 24.40 -25.31 -4.13
N TYR A 55 25.01 -24.11 -4.05
CA TYR A 55 25.79 -23.69 -2.90
C TYR A 55 24.89 -22.90 -1.93
N LEU A 56 25.04 -23.19 -0.63
CA LEU A 56 24.50 -22.38 0.43
C LEU A 56 25.55 -21.30 0.78
N TRP A 57 25.21 -20.05 0.51
CA TRP A 57 25.96 -18.87 0.92
C TRP A 57 25.64 -18.59 2.39
N VAL A 58 26.66 -18.40 3.21
CA VAL A 58 26.54 -18.24 4.67
C VAL A 58 27.17 -16.90 5.05
N GLY A 59 26.34 -15.87 5.17
CA GLY A 59 26.73 -14.53 5.57
C GLY A 59 26.78 -14.39 7.09
N THR A 60 27.93 -14.00 7.62
CA THR A 60 28.18 -13.90 9.04
C THR A 60 28.49 -12.48 9.49
N ILE A 61 28.66 -12.27 10.79
CA ILE A 61 29.14 -10.98 11.31
C ILE A 61 30.59 -10.68 10.92
N ASN A 62 31.33 -11.70 10.50
CA ASN A 62 32.74 -11.61 10.13
C ASN A 62 33.04 -12.51 8.93
N GLY A 63 32.66 -12.09 7.73
CA GLY A 63 32.98 -12.75 6.47
C GLY A 63 31.91 -13.70 5.93
N LEU A 64 32.27 -14.42 4.88
CA LEU A 64 31.42 -15.28 4.05
C LEU A 64 32.00 -16.69 3.96
N SER A 65 31.14 -17.70 4.08
CA SER A 65 31.43 -19.09 3.72
C SER A 65 30.44 -19.60 2.67
N LEU A 66 30.85 -20.59 1.88
CA LEU A 66 29.96 -21.36 1.01
C LEU A 66 29.94 -22.81 1.48
N ILE A 67 28.74 -23.43 1.49
CA ILE A 67 28.58 -24.86 1.73
C ILE A 67 28.06 -25.51 0.46
N ASN A 68 28.78 -26.47 -0.09
CA ASN A 68 28.24 -27.31 -1.15
C ASN A 68 27.16 -28.23 -0.52
N ILE A 69 25.88 -28.04 -0.91
CA ILE A 69 24.75 -28.72 -0.29
C ILE A 69 24.78 -30.25 -0.48
N GLU A 70 25.40 -30.72 -1.59
CA GLU A 70 25.46 -32.15 -1.93
C GLU A 70 26.63 -32.88 -1.26
N THR A 71 27.80 -32.20 -1.15
CA THR A 71 29.01 -32.82 -0.58
C THR A 71 29.28 -32.44 0.86
N ASP A 72 28.57 -31.46 1.40
CA ASP A 72 28.81 -30.85 2.72
C ASP A 72 30.19 -30.17 2.87
N GLU A 73 30.89 -29.95 1.77
CA GLU A 73 32.17 -29.23 1.74
C GLU A 73 31.97 -27.75 2.05
N ILE A 74 32.76 -27.22 2.95
CA ILE A 74 32.76 -25.79 3.32
C ILE A 74 33.94 -25.11 2.65
N ILE A 75 33.67 -23.97 1.98
CA ILE A 75 34.64 -23.14 1.33
C ILE A 75 34.67 -21.80 2.07
N ASP A 76 35.84 -21.47 2.61
CA ASP A 76 36.18 -20.17 3.18
C ASP A 76 36.33 -19.15 2.04
N MET A 77 35.66 -18.02 2.12
CA MET A 77 35.64 -16.97 1.08
C MET A 77 36.46 -15.75 1.50
N THR A 78 37.27 -15.81 2.54
CA THR A 78 38.06 -14.68 3.06
C THR A 78 39.04 -14.09 2.04
N ASP A 79 39.56 -14.89 1.11
CA ASP A 79 40.41 -14.42 -0.01
C ASP A 79 39.65 -13.50 -0.98
N TYR A 80 38.33 -13.56 -1.00
CA TYR A 80 37.43 -12.79 -1.90
C TYR A 80 36.67 -11.71 -1.16
N ILE A 81 36.15 -12.03 0.01
CA ILE A 81 35.36 -11.15 0.87
C ILE A 81 36.01 -11.16 2.25
N SER A 82 36.67 -10.09 2.61
CA SER A 82 37.41 -9.97 3.88
C SER A 82 36.56 -10.36 5.10
N ASP A 83 37.20 -10.99 6.07
CA ASP A 83 36.65 -11.45 7.33
C ASP A 83 36.23 -10.33 8.31
N ASP A 84 36.50 -9.06 7.97
CA ASP A 84 35.99 -7.90 8.70
C ASP A 84 34.58 -7.50 8.29
N LYS A 85 34.02 -8.08 7.23
CA LYS A 85 32.73 -7.70 6.65
C LYS A 85 31.56 -8.34 7.41
N TYR A 86 30.66 -7.48 7.90
CA TYR A 86 29.36 -7.93 8.46
C TYR A 86 28.35 -8.02 7.32
N ILE A 87 28.03 -9.24 6.88
CA ILE A 87 27.06 -9.51 5.84
C ILE A 87 25.66 -9.59 6.50
N LYS A 88 24.79 -8.66 6.15
CA LYS A 88 23.46 -8.56 6.73
C LYS A 88 22.38 -9.24 5.89
N HIS A 89 22.51 -9.17 4.56
CA HIS A 89 21.58 -9.76 3.62
C HIS A 89 22.26 -10.04 2.29
N MET A 90 21.85 -11.13 1.63
CA MET A 90 22.39 -11.56 0.34
C MET A 90 21.26 -11.76 -0.68
N TYR A 91 21.56 -11.49 -1.93
CA TYR A 91 20.62 -11.67 -3.02
C TYR A 91 21.37 -12.09 -4.29
N GLN A 92 20.78 -13.05 -5.05
CA GLN A 92 21.24 -13.40 -6.40
C GLN A 92 20.20 -12.89 -7.41
N ASP A 93 20.64 -12.11 -8.42
CA ASP A 93 19.75 -11.62 -9.46
C ASP A 93 19.45 -12.68 -10.53
N ILE A 94 18.52 -12.37 -11.43
CA ILE A 94 18.12 -13.26 -12.54
C ILE A 94 19.22 -13.51 -13.55
N TYR A 95 20.32 -12.73 -13.51
CA TYR A 95 21.51 -12.89 -14.36
C TYR A 95 22.61 -13.70 -13.66
N GLY A 96 22.37 -14.09 -12.41
CA GLY A 96 23.29 -14.87 -11.58
C GLY A 96 24.38 -14.03 -10.89
N ASN A 97 24.28 -12.71 -10.87
CA ASN A 97 25.16 -11.85 -10.09
C ASN A 97 24.74 -11.85 -8.61
N TYR A 98 25.71 -11.59 -7.73
CA TYR A 98 25.44 -11.60 -6.30
C TYR A 98 25.59 -10.21 -5.69
N TYR A 99 24.76 -9.93 -4.71
CA TYR A 99 24.70 -8.68 -3.96
C TYR A 99 24.78 -8.98 -2.47
N LEU A 100 25.75 -8.40 -1.77
CA LEU A 100 25.94 -8.55 -0.34
C LEU A 100 25.73 -7.19 0.34
N GLY A 101 24.76 -7.10 1.20
CA GLY A 101 24.46 -5.93 2.01
C GLY A 101 25.30 -5.92 3.27
N LEU A 102 26.12 -4.89 3.45
CA LEU A 102 27.07 -4.79 4.54
C LEU A 102 26.60 -3.77 5.59
N LEU A 103 26.81 -4.04 6.89
CA LEU A 103 26.30 -3.18 7.98
C LEU A 103 27.35 -2.25 8.60
N ARG A 104 28.63 -2.61 8.64
CA ARG A 104 29.67 -1.82 9.33
C ARG A 104 30.18 -0.63 8.50
N ASP A 105 29.21 0.13 7.91
CA ASP A 105 29.51 1.27 7.03
C ASP A 105 30.36 0.89 5.79
N ASP A 106 30.13 -0.33 5.28
CA ASP A 106 30.84 -0.90 4.13
C ASP A 106 30.04 -0.84 2.83
N GLY A 107 28.75 -0.52 2.89
CA GLY A 107 27.92 -0.31 1.72
C GLY A 107 27.42 -1.60 1.08
N LEU A 108 27.39 -1.62 -0.24
CA LEU A 108 26.96 -2.76 -1.06
C LEU A 108 28.19 -3.40 -1.70
N CYS A 109 28.35 -4.72 -1.54
CA CYS A 109 29.29 -5.51 -2.34
C CYS A 109 28.51 -6.14 -3.50
N TYR A 110 28.97 -5.91 -4.72
CA TYR A 110 28.42 -6.45 -5.96
C TYR A 110 29.44 -7.37 -6.61
N ILE A 111 29.05 -8.59 -6.92
CA ILE A 111 29.86 -9.61 -7.56
C ILE A 111 29.27 -9.90 -8.93
N ASN A 112 29.92 -9.41 -9.98
CA ASN A 112 29.56 -9.73 -11.36
C ASN A 112 30.09 -11.11 -11.73
N ARG A 113 29.18 -12.06 -11.94
CA ARG A 113 29.52 -13.46 -12.21
C ARG A 113 30.21 -13.65 -13.55
N ASN A 114 29.80 -12.91 -14.58
CA ASN A 114 30.33 -13.06 -15.94
C ASN A 114 31.71 -12.45 -16.07
N GLU A 115 31.90 -11.26 -15.49
CA GLU A 115 33.18 -10.53 -15.51
C GLU A 115 34.13 -11.03 -14.43
N LYS A 116 33.65 -11.79 -13.45
CA LYS A 116 34.41 -12.24 -12.26
C LYS A 116 35.01 -11.05 -11.48
N THR A 117 34.27 -9.96 -11.39
CA THR A 117 34.69 -8.74 -10.70
C THR A 117 33.88 -8.55 -9.41
N ILE A 118 34.56 -7.97 -8.40
CA ILE A 118 33.93 -7.59 -7.13
C ILE A 118 34.07 -6.07 -7.00
N LYS A 119 32.95 -5.39 -6.75
CA LYS A 119 32.88 -3.93 -6.57
C LYS A 119 32.16 -3.58 -5.28
N TYR A 120 32.62 -2.50 -4.64
CA TYR A 120 31.99 -1.95 -3.44
C TYR A 120 31.45 -0.57 -3.74
N PHE A 121 30.16 -0.37 -3.41
CA PHE A 121 29.46 0.90 -3.57
C PHE A 121 29.19 1.51 -2.19
N LYS A 122 29.69 2.72 -2.00
CA LYS A 122 29.54 3.50 -0.75
C LYS A 122 28.79 4.80 -1.01
N HIS A 123 28.21 5.33 0.07
CA HIS A 123 27.52 6.60 0.05
C HIS A 123 28.51 7.76 -0.14
N ASP A 124 28.25 8.60 -1.14
CA ASP A 124 28.90 9.91 -1.29
C ASP A 124 27.86 11.02 -1.14
N LYS A 125 28.08 11.92 -0.18
CA LYS A 125 27.22 13.09 0.06
C LYS A 125 27.17 14.05 -1.11
N LYS A 126 28.20 14.07 -1.96
CA LYS A 126 28.33 14.94 -3.13
C LYS A 126 27.72 14.33 -4.39
N ASP A 127 27.58 13.02 -4.41
CA ASP A 127 27.03 12.28 -5.54
C ASP A 127 25.63 11.74 -5.20
N LYS A 128 24.61 12.33 -5.82
CA LYS A 128 23.21 11.90 -5.66
C LYS A 128 22.90 10.54 -6.31
N SER A 129 23.76 10.07 -7.22
CA SER A 129 23.65 8.76 -7.86
C SER A 129 24.37 7.65 -7.10
N SER A 130 25.05 7.94 -5.99
CA SER A 130 25.60 6.92 -5.08
C SER A 130 24.50 6.28 -4.22
N ILE A 131 24.80 5.18 -3.51
CA ILE A 131 23.86 4.58 -2.56
C ILE A 131 23.51 5.56 -1.43
N SER A 132 22.28 5.48 -0.89
CA SER A 132 21.78 6.45 0.11
C SER A 132 22.41 6.32 1.49
N SER A 133 22.99 5.15 1.83
CA SER A 133 23.69 4.89 3.10
C SER A 133 24.61 3.67 2.97
N ASP A 134 25.72 3.68 3.70
CA ASP A 134 26.66 2.56 3.79
C ASP A 134 26.16 1.39 4.65
N ARG A 135 24.98 1.52 5.25
CA ARG A 135 24.33 0.44 6.02
C ARG A 135 23.24 -0.19 5.21
N VAL A 136 23.60 -1.21 4.43
CA VAL A 136 22.64 -1.99 3.65
C VAL A 136 22.00 -3.06 4.54
N ARG A 137 20.66 -3.11 4.54
CA ARG A 137 19.86 -3.96 5.45
C ARG A 137 19.13 -5.07 4.74
N TYR A 138 18.66 -4.83 3.52
CA TYR A 138 17.86 -5.79 2.75
C TYR A 138 18.07 -5.57 1.26
N ILE A 139 18.00 -6.64 0.47
CA ILE A 139 18.15 -6.58 -0.99
C ILE A 139 17.14 -7.53 -1.61
N ASN A 140 16.45 -7.09 -2.67
CA ASN A 140 15.53 -7.92 -3.45
C ASN A 140 15.53 -7.48 -4.91
N GLY A 141 15.00 -8.30 -5.81
CA GLY A 141 14.87 -7.97 -7.23
C GLY A 141 13.42 -7.95 -7.71
N ASP A 142 13.16 -7.20 -8.77
CA ASP A 142 11.89 -7.23 -9.47
C ASP A 142 11.94 -8.15 -10.70
N SER A 143 10.79 -8.36 -11.34
CA SER A 143 10.68 -9.25 -12.52
C SER A 143 11.44 -8.73 -13.74
N LYS A 144 11.79 -7.44 -13.77
CA LYS A 144 12.53 -6.77 -14.85
C LYS A 144 14.04 -6.85 -14.66
N GLY A 145 14.50 -7.42 -13.52
CA GLY A 145 15.91 -7.55 -13.15
C GLY A 145 16.51 -6.30 -12.51
N ASN A 146 15.68 -5.33 -12.08
CA ASN A 146 16.18 -4.25 -11.23
C ASN A 146 16.42 -4.78 -9.82
N VAL A 147 17.43 -4.23 -9.14
CA VAL A 147 17.76 -4.59 -7.76
C VAL A 147 17.37 -3.46 -6.82
N TRP A 148 16.59 -3.81 -5.80
CA TRP A 148 16.05 -2.90 -4.81
C TRP A 148 16.75 -3.10 -3.47
N ILE A 149 17.32 -2.03 -2.93
CA ILE A 149 18.20 -2.07 -1.78
C ILE A 149 17.66 -1.18 -0.68
N GLY A 150 17.30 -1.80 0.43
CA GLY A 150 16.90 -1.14 1.66
C GLY A 150 18.12 -0.81 2.52
N THR A 151 18.22 0.45 2.92
CA THR A 151 19.32 0.94 3.75
C THR A 151 18.80 1.55 5.05
N SER A 152 19.71 2.07 5.87
CA SER A 152 19.35 2.91 7.01
C SER A 152 18.87 4.31 6.60
N TYR A 153 18.90 4.65 5.30
CA TYR A 153 18.47 5.95 4.80
C TYR A 153 17.69 5.85 3.46
N GLY A 154 16.69 4.98 3.42
CA GLY A 154 15.77 4.87 2.30
C GLY A 154 15.95 3.62 1.46
N ILE A 155 15.14 3.57 0.40
CA ILE A 155 15.17 2.54 -0.64
C ILE A 155 16.02 3.04 -1.79
N ASN A 156 16.77 2.16 -2.41
CA ASN A 156 17.55 2.46 -3.60
C ASN A 156 17.20 1.45 -4.69
N LYS A 157 17.00 1.93 -5.91
CA LYS A 157 16.98 1.11 -7.10
C LYS A 157 18.38 1.17 -7.73
N PHE A 158 19.04 0.04 -7.87
CA PHE A 158 20.36 -0.07 -8.47
C PHE A 158 20.25 -0.49 -9.93
N ASP A 159 20.93 0.23 -10.81
CA ASP A 159 21.14 -0.16 -12.20
C ASP A 159 22.56 -0.70 -12.37
N PRO A 160 22.75 -2.01 -12.57
CA PRO A 160 24.06 -2.60 -12.71
C PRO A 160 24.81 -2.22 -14.01
N LYS A 161 24.12 -1.66 -15.02
CA LYS A 161 24.73 -1.24 -16.28
C LYS A 161 25.39 0.12 -16.17
N THR A 162 24.74 1.05 -15.47
CA THR A 162 25.27 2.40 -15.25
C THR A 162 25.99 2.52 -13.92
N GLU A 163 25.82 1.53 -13.04
CA GLU A 163 26.33 1.48 -11.67
C GLU A 163 25.84 2.65 -10.81
N THR A 164 24.62 3.10 -11.06
CA THR A 164 23.99 4.24 -10.39
C THR A 164 22.78 3.82 -9.53
N PHE A 165 22.45 4.67 -8.55
CA PHE A 165 21.34 4.45 -7.64
C PHE A 165 20.31 5.57 -7.78
N GLU A 166 19.06 5.19 -7.95
CA GLU A 166 17.91 6.05 -7.75
C GLU A 166 17.42 5.89 -6.30
N ARG A 167 17.21 7.00 -5.58
CA ARG A 167 16.91 6.98 -4.14
C ARG A 167 15.47 7.38 -3.86
N TYR A 168 14.84 6.70 -2.90
CA TYR A 168 13.52 7.03 -2.35
C TYR A 168 13.64 7.14 -0.83
N THR A 169 13.32 8.31 -0.28
CA THR A 169 13.47 8.65 1.14
C THR A 169 12.14 9.12 1.73
N ALA A 170 12.13 9.42 3.03
CA ALA A 170 10.95 10.02 3.66
C ALA A 170 10.59 11.40 3.05
N GLN A 171 11.51 12.08 2.39
CA GLN A 171 11.23 13.32 1.65
C GLN A 171 10.42 13.05 0.37
N ASP A 172 10.57 11.86 -0.20
CA ASP A 172 9.84 11.42 -1.39
C ASP A 172 8.51 10.76 -1.02
N GLY A 173 8.26 10.51 0.28
CA GLY A 173 6.98 10.05 0.82
C GLY A 173 6.98 8.66 1.45
N ILE A 174 8.10 7.92 1.55
CA ILE A 174 8.13 6.67 2.32
C ILE A 174 7.93 6.95 3.81
N ALA A 175 7.32 6.01 4.54
CA ALA A 175 6.93 6.17 5.94
C ALA A 175 8.11 6.48 6.87
N ASN A 176 9.27 5.88 6.61
CA ASN A 176 10.51 6.13 7.35
C ASN A 176 11.74 5.73 6.52
N ASN A 177 12.89 6.37 6.81
CA ASN A 177 14.13 6.08 6.11
C ASN A 177 14.77 4.74 6.47
N THR A 178 14.54 4.19 7.64
CA THR A 178 15.12 2.89 8.02
C THR A 178 14.28 1.76 7.45
N ILE A 179 14.84 1.02 6.51
CA ILE A 179 14.20 -0.11 5.85
C ILE A 179 14.64 -1.41 6.51
N TYR A 180 13.67 -2.27 6.87
CA TYR A 180 13.90 -3.55 7.53
C TYR A 180 13.70 -4.75 6.63
N GLY A 181 12.82 -4.66 5.65
CA GLY A 181 12.57 -5.68 4.64
C GLY A 181 12.01 -5.06 3.36
N ILE A 182 12.30 -5.69 2.22
CA ILE A 182 11.74 -5.31 0.91
C ILE A 182 11.15 -6.56 0.26
N LEU A 183 9.87 -6.51 -0.08
CA LEU A 183 9.22 -7.51 -0.93
C LEU A 183 8.75 -6.86 -2.22
N VAL A 184 8.76 -7.63 -3.29
CA VAL A 184 8.27 -7.22 -4.61
C VAL A 184 7.03 -8.04 -4.93
N ASP A 185 5.89 -7.37 -5.19
CA ASP A 185 4.66 -8.07 -5.53
C ASP A 185 4.65 -8.55 -7.00
N ASN A 186 3.54 -9.17 -7.42
CA ASN A 186 3.43 -9.71 -8.78
C ASN A 186 3.24 -8.64 -9.86
N ASP A 187 2.96 -7.40 -9.45
CA ASP A 187 2.84 -6.22 -10.32
C ASP A 187 4.09 -5.33 -10.24
N ASP A 188 5.21 -5.84 -9.70
CA ASP A 188 6.48 -5.15 -9.48
C ASP A 188 6.40 -3.92 -8.56
N ASN A 189 5.36 -3.79 -7.72
CA ASN A 189 5.39 -2.78 -6.67
C ASN A 189 6.32 -3.22 -5.53
N ILE A 190 7.00 -2.23 -4.95
CA ILE A 190 7.99 -2.42 -3.89
C ILE A 190 7.31 -2.17 -2.54
N TRP A 191 7.31 -3.18 -1.67
CA TRP A 191 6.76 -3.12 -0.34
C TRP A 191 7.91 -3.12 0.67
N ALA A 192 8.06 -2.01 1.40
CA ALA A 192 9.16 -1.82 2.34
C ALA A 192 8.62 -1.67 3.77
N SER A 193 9.02 -2.58 4.66
CA SER A 193 8.75 -2.48 6.09
C SER A 193 9.73 -1.53 6.77
N THR A 194 9.22 -0.74 7.72
CA THR A 194 9.97 0.30 8.42
C THR A 194 9.63 0.30 9.92
N ASN A 195 10.11 1.26 10.70
CA ASN A 195 9.67 1.51 12.06
C ASN A 195 8.49 2.50 12.15
N LYS A 196 7.86 2.86 11.02
CA LYS A 196 6.64 3.67 10.94
C LYS A 196 5.59 3.07 10.00
N GLY A 197 5.55 1.75 9.89
CA GLY A 197 4.62 1.03 9.02
C GLY A 197 5.28 0.47 7.77
N ILE A 198 4.47 0.18 6.76
CA ILE A 198 4.88 -0.38 5.49
C ILE A 198 4.64 0.66 4.39
N SER A 199 5.63 0.88 3.53
CA SER A 199 5.49 1.72 2.34
C SER A 199 5.36 0.85 1.10
N LYS A 200 4.39 1.17 0.24
CA LYS A 200 4.25 0.63 -1.11
C LYS A 200 4.70 1.70 -2.10
N LEU A 201 5.70 1.39 -2.90
CA LEU A 201 6.16 2.22 -4.01
C LEU A 201 5.81 1.55 -5.34
N ASN A 202 5.15 2.27 -6.23
CA ASN A 202 5.01 1.87 -7.63
C ASN A 202 6.16 2.48 -8.44
N PRO A 203 7.09 1.66 -8.98
CA PRO A 203 8.29 2.17 -9.67
C PRO A 203 8.01 2.89 -10.99
N GLU A 204 6.87 2.59 -11.64
CA GLU A 204 6.52 3.19 -12.94
C GLU A 204 5.94 4.60 -12.79
N THR A 205 5.14 4.80 -11.75
CA THR A 205 4.46 6.08 -11.51
C THR A 205 5.14 6.94 -10.47
N GLY A 206 6.06 6.37 -9.67
CA GLY A 206 6.66 7.02 -8.51
C GLY A 206 5.67 7.21 -7.33
N LYS A 207 4.44 6.66 -7.42
CA LYS A 207 3.44 6.79 -6.37
C LYS A 207 3.85 6.00 -5.13
N ILE A 208 3.80 6.64 -3.97
CA ILE A 208 4.06 6.02 -2.68
C ILE A 208 2.80 6.05 -1.83
N GLU A 209 2.47 4.91 -1.23
CA GLU A 209 1.36 4.73 -0.29
C GLU A 209 1.92 4.13 1.00
N ASN A 210 1.42 4.57 2.15
CA ASN A 210 1.90 4.09 3.44
C ASN A 210 0.76 3.45 4.23
N LEU A 211 1.04 2.29 4.81
CA LEU A 211 0.18 1.58 5.74
C LEU A 211 0.71 1.72 7.17
N SER A 212 -0.18 1.84 8.13
CA SER A 212 0.11 2.01 9.55
C SER A 212 -0.83 1.15 10.42
N VAL A 213 -0.73 1.25 11.73
CA VAL A 213 -1.69 0.58 12.65
C VAL A 213 -3.13 1.01 12.40
N THR A 214 -3.37 2.19 11.85
CA THR A 214 -4.73 2.65 11.50
C THR A 214 -5.29 1.93 10.27
N ASP A 215 -4.44 1.25 9.51
CA ASP A 215 -4.78 0.45 8.33
C ASP A 215 -4.81 -1.05 8.66
N GLY A 216 -4.66 -1.43 9.93
CA GLY A 216 -4.75 -2.80 10.42
C GLY A 216 -3.40 -3.50 10.63
N LEU A 217 -2.28 -2.76 10.58
CA LEU A 217 -0.99 -3.37 10.92
C LEU A 217 -0.91 -3.72 12.42
N GLN A 218 -0.19 -4.81 12.74
CA GLN A 218 0.02 -5.29 14.12
C GLN A 218 0.76 -4.26 14.98
N SER A 219 1.65 -3.47 14.38
CA SER A 219 2.41 -2.35 14.93
C SER A 219 2.94 -1.50 13.79
N ASN A 220 3.48 -0.32 14.11
CA ASN A 220 4.26 0.47 13.16
C ASN A 220 5.72 -0.03 13.06
N GLU A 221 6.21 -0.81 14.03
CA GLU A 221 7.60 -1.30 14.05
C GLU A 221 7.69 -2.74 13.53
N PHE A 222 8.56 -2.92 12.55
CA PHE A 222 8.87 -4.21 11.94
C PHE A 222 10.29 -4.66 12.26
N ASN A 223 10.52 -5.98 12.20
CA ASN A 223 11.82 -6.58 12.48
C ASN A 223 12.64 -6.76 11.20
N GLY A 224 13.95 -6.62 11.30
CA GLY A 224 14.86 -6.85 10.18
C GLY A 224 14.89 -8.33 9.76
N ASN A 225 14.87 -8.60 8.46
CA ASN A 225 14.78 -9.92 7.81
C ASN A 225 13.47 -10.69 8.10
N ALA A 226 12.50 -10.08 8.77
CA ALA A 226 11.21 -10.72 9.07
C ALA A 226 10.20 -10.44 7.94
N SER A 227 10.54 -10.78 6.71
CA SER A 227 9.68 -10.59 5.56
C SER A 227 9.78 -11.76 4.60
N PHE A 228 8.63 -12.20 4.04
CA PHE A 228 8.57 -13.33 3.13
C PHE A 228 7.42 -13.14 2.13
N LYS A 229 7.62 -13.56 0.89
CA LYS A 229 6.59 -13.65 -0.14
C LYS A 229 6.36 -15.11 -0.47
N SER A 230 5.13 -15.58 -0.35
CA SER A 230 4.75 -16.94 -0.74
C SER A 230 4.69 -17.09 -2.26
N GLU A 231 4.69 -18.32 -2.75
CA GLU A 231 4.49 -18.64 -4.17
C GLU A 231 3.12 -18.15 -4.70
N SER A 232 2.12 -18.08 -3.82
CA SER A 232 0.79 -17.54 -4.16
C SER A 232 0.76 -16.01 -4.26
N GLY A 233 1.85 -15.32 -3.90
CA GLY A 233 1.97 -13.87 -3.91
C GLY A 233 1.49 -13.19 -2.62
N GLU A 234 1.17 -13.95 -1.56
CA GLU A 234 0.88 -13.39 -0.24
C GLU A 234 2.16 -12.83 0.39
N LEU A 235 2.09 -11.64 0.95
CA LEU A 235 3.20 -10.98 1.63
C LEU A 235 3.08 -11.13 3.15
N PHE A 236 4.22 -11.39 3.79
CA PHE A 236 4.35 -11.60 5.22
C PHE A 236 5.36 -10.60 5.78
N PHE A 237 5.00 -9.88 6.84
CA PHE A 237 5.87 -8.94 7.53
C PHE A 237 5.77 -9.12 9.04
N GLY A 238 6.86 -9.57 9.66
CA GLY A 238 6.99 -9.75 11.11
C GLY A 238 7.39 -8.46 11.81
N GLY A 239 6.82 -8.20 12.97
CA GLY A 239 7.11 -7.04 13.79
C GLY A 239 7.00 -7.33 15.29
N ILE A 240 7.09 -6.29 16.11
CA ILE A 240 7.19 -6.41 17.57
C ILE A 240 5.92 -6.97 18.23
N ASN A 241 4.75 -6.88 17.60
CA ASN A 241 3.47 -7.36 18.12
C ASN A 241 2.87 -8.51 17.29
N GLY A 242 3.67 -9.19 16.48
CA GLY A 242 3.22 -10.33 15.67
C GLY A 242 3.49 -10.19 14.19
N LEU A 243 2.60 -10.73 13.36
CA LEU A 243 2.75 -10.89 11.93
C LEU A 243 1.59 -10.24 11.20
N ASN A 244 1.88 -9.50 10.13
CA ASN A 244 0.91 -9.10 9.12
C ASN A 244 1.04 -9.98 7.89
N THR A 245 -0.08 -10.47 7.38
CA THR A 245 -0.16 -11.18 6.11
C THR A 245 -1.27 -10.59 5.25
N PHE A 246 -1.01 -10.43 3.97
CA PHE A 246 -2.00 -9.91 3.03
C PHE A 246 -1.62 -10.19 1.59
N TYR A 247 -2.62 -10.25 0.73
CA TYR A 247 -2.40 -10.17 -0.70
C TYR A 247 -2.41 -8.71 -1.14
N PRO A 248 -1.40 -8.24 -1.92
CA PRO A 248 -1.30 -6.85 -2.40
C PRO A 248 -2.57 -6.31 -3.06
N GLN A 249 -3.25 -7.17 -3.84
CA GLN A 249 -4.48 -6.82 -4.53
C GLN A 249 -5.67 -6.59 -3.59
N ASP A 250 -5.61 -7.01 -2.32
CA ASP A 250 -6.72 -6.87 -1.37
C ASP A 250 -6.60 -5.61 -0.50
N ILE A 251 -5.41 -4.99 -0.47
CA ILE A 251 -5.13 -3.81 0.38
C ILE A 251 -5.99 -2.60 0.02
N ASN A 252 -6.35 -2.41 -1.24
CA ASN A 252 -7.13 -1.25 -1.71
C ASN A 252 -8.51 -1.64 -2.26
N LYS A 253 -8.94 -2.89 -2.08
CA LYS A 253 -10.31 -3.26 -2.43
C LYS A 253 -11.26 -2.71 -1.38
N MET A 254 -12.11 -1.75 -1.77
CA MET A 254 -13.36 -1.56 -1.07
C MET A 254 -14.09 -2.90 -1.02
N ASN A 255 -14.46 -3.35 0.19
CA ASN A 255 -15.31 -4.53 0.30
C ASN A 255 -16.50 -4.38 -0.64
N SER A 256 -16.82 -5.42 -1.40
CA SER A 256 -17.92 -5.47 -2.39
C SER A 256 -19.31 -5.19 -1.82
N GLY A 257 -19.42 -4.74 -0.58
CA GLY A 257 -20.64 -4.32 0.11
C GLY A 257 -20.52 -2.95 0.77
N THR A 258 -19.42 -2.22 0.54
CA THR A 258 -19.27 -0.87 1.11
C THR A 258 -20.32 0.06 0.49
N LYS A 259 -21.20 0.59 1.31
CA LYS A 259 -22.24 1.58 0.92
C LYS A 259 -22.13 2.81 1.79
N VAL A 260 -22.45 3.95 1.20
CA VAL A 260 -22.67 5.17 1.96
C VAL A 260 -24.02 5.06 2.67
N LEU A 261 -24.05 5.32 3.96
CA LEU A 261 -25.29 5.38 4.75
C LEU A 261 -25.66 6.83 5.01
N PHE A 262 -26.98 7.12 4.99
CA PHE A 262 -27.47 8.43 5.38
C PHE A 262 -27.58 8.49 6.91
N ASP A 263 -26.91 9.47 7.52
CA ASP A 263 -26.91 9.70 8.97
C ASP A 263 -28.06 10.59 9.42
N GLY A 264 -28.51 11.49 8.55
CA GLY A 264 -29.61 12.39 8.84
C GLY A 264 -29.80 13.47 7.78
N PHE A 265 -30.94 14.15 7.89
CA PHE A 265 -31.32 15.20 6.96
C PHE A 265 -31.83 16.40 7.78
N ASN A 266 -31.27 17.57 7.52
CA ASN A 266 -31.74 18.81 8.13
C ASN A 266 -32.36 19.71 7.04
N ILE A 267 -33.66 20.01 7.18
CA ILE A 267 -34.42 20.78 6.22
C ILE A 267 -34.96 22.01 6.96
N ASP A 268 -34.50 23.20 6.62
CA ASP A 268 -34.86 24.46 7.27
C ASP A 268 -34.82 24.37 8.82
N HIS A 269 -33.67 23.86 9.35
CA HIS A 269 -33.42 23.65 10.78
C HIS A 269 -34.25 22.52 11.42
N LYS A 270 -35.04 21.73 10.65
CA LYS A 270 -35.79 20.60 11.14
C LYS A 270 -35.10 19.30 10.75
N GLU A 271 -34.87 18.44 11.74
CA GLU A 271 -34.22 17.14 11.52
C GLU A 271 -35.20 16.06 11.09
N TYR A 272 -34.74 15.21 10.18
CA TYR A 272 -35.46 14.04 9.65
C TYR A 272 -34.49 12.85 9.61
N SER A 273 -34.99 11.69 10.04
CA SER A 273 -34.24 10.43 9.90
C SER A 273 -34.30 9.86 8.47
N ASN A 274 -35.33 10.19 7.72
CA ASN A 274 -35.52 9.78 6.34
C ASN A 274 -36.37 10.81 5.59
N ILE A 275 -35.96 11.14 4.35
CA ILE A 275 -36.68 12.04 3.44
C ILE A 275 -37.12 11.36 2.14
N ASP A 276 -36.85 10.05 1.97
CA ASP A 276 -37.17 9.38 0.72
C ASP A 276 -38.65 9.46 0.40
N GLY A 277 -38.95 9.93 -0.80
CA GLY A 277 -40.32 10.17 -1.28
C GLY A 277 -41.05 11.37 -0.64
N LYS A 278 -40.45 12.09 0.30
CA LYS A 278 -41.10 13.24 0.97
C LYS A 278 -41.26 14.44 0.04
N LYS A 279 -42.25 15.25 0.35
CA LYS A 279 -42.58 16.49 -0.37
C LYS A 279 -42.44 17.67 0.57
N PHE A 280 -41.59 18.61 0.24
CA PHE A 280 -41.30 19.84 1.00
C PHE A 280 -42.02 21.05 0.37
N SER A 281 -42.09 22.14 1.13
CA SER A 281 -42.70 23.39 0.69
C SER A 281 -41.84 24.06 -0.41
N SER A 282 -42.49 24.90 -1.21
CA SER A 282 -41.79 25.82 -2.14
C SER A 282 -40.95 26.89 -1.45
N HIS A 283 -41.05 27.03 -0.13
CA HIS A 283 -40.27 27.95 0.71
C HIS A 283 -39.14 27.22 1.45
N THR A 284 -38.74 26.06 0.98
CA THR A 284 -37.63 25.32 1.56
C THR A 284 -36.33 25.91 1.02
N ASP A 285 -35.60 26.59 1.91
CA ASP A 285 -34.40 27.33 1.54
C ASP A 285 -33.13 26.49 1.69
N ASN A 286 -33.09 25.57 2.67
CA ASN A 286 -31.89 24.81 3.00
C ASN A 286 -32.20 23.32 3.16
N ILE A 287 -31.43 22.50 2.46
CA ILE A 287 -31.44 21.03 2.55
C ILE A 287 -30.04 20.55 2.82
N ASN A 288 -29.76 20.11 4.05
CA ASN A 288 -28.48 19.52 4.44
C ASN A 288 -28.67 18.00 4.57
N ILE A 289 -27.84 17.24 3.84
CA ILE A 289 -27.82 15.78 3.81
C ILE A 289 -26.53 15.31 4.43
N LYS A 290 -26.60 14.60 5.57
CA LYS A 290 -25.48 13.98 6.25
C LYS A 290 -25.40 12.51 5.89
N PHE A 291 -24.17 12.04 5.66
CA PHE A 291 -23.92 10.64 5.29
C PHE A 291 -22.56 10.19 5.84
N PHE A 292 -22.36 8.89 5.94
CA PHE A 292 -21.08 8.30 6.35
C PHE A 292 -20.89 6.94 5.68
N THR A 293 -19.66 6.48 5.69
CA THR A 293 -19.31 5.13 5.23
C THR A 293 -18.82 4.32 6.43
N PRO A 294 -19.46 3.18 6.78
CA PRO A 294 -19.05 2.34 7.89
C PRO A 294 -17.80 1.53 7.50
N ILE A 295 -16.65 2.20 7.42
CA ILE A 295 -15.34 1.57 7.21
C ILE A 295 -14.61 1.56 8.54
N TYR A 296 -14.36 0.38 9.06
CA TYR A 296 -13.67 0.16 10.34
C TYR A 296 -12.13 0.19 10.19
N SER A 297 -11.59 0.11 8.97
CA SER A 297 -10.17 0.30 8.68
C SER A 297 -9.88 1.80 8.53
N GLY A 298 -8.88 2.29 9.23
CA GLY A 298 -8.56 3.71 9.48
C GLY A 298 -8.28 4.62 8.29
N ASN A 299 -8.95 4.45 7.19
CA ASN A 299 -8.77 5.24 5.97
C ASN A 299 -9.36 6.65 6.14
N LYS A 300 -8.59 7.56 6.75
CA LYS A 300 -8.95 8.96 7.01
C LYS A 300 -9.09 9.83 5.74
N ASN A 301 -8.78 9.31 4.56
CA ASN A 301 -8.76 10.06 3.31
C ASN A 301 -9.87 9.63 2.33
N LEU A 302 -11.05 9.28 2.84
CA LEU A 302 -12.20 9.01 1.99
C LEU A 302 -12.62 10.26 1.24
N MET A 303 -12.87 10.12 -0.05
CA MET A 303 -13.56 11.11 -0.86
C MET A 303 -14.95 10.60 -1.21
N TYR A 304 -15.93 11.50 -1.21
CA TYR A 304 -17.27 11.19 -1.66
C TYR A 304 -17.50 11.85 -3.02
N GLU A 305 -18.09 11.10 -3.94
CA GLU A 305 -18.59 11.62 -5.20
C GLU A 305 -20.12 11.67 -5.10
N TYR A 306 -20.70 12.81 -5.42
CA TYR A 306 -22.14 13.00 -5.36
C TYR A 306 -22.68 13.78 -6.56
N LYS A 307 -23.95 13.60 -6.83
CA LYS A 307 -24.72 14.40 -7.80
C LYS A 307 -26.16 14.59 -7.33
N LEU A 308 -26.79 15.65 -7.82
CA LEU A 308 -28.22 15.92 -7.61
C LEU A 308 -28.95 15.87 -8.95
N ILE A 309 -29.61 14.78 -9.22
CA ILE A 309 -30.44 14.58 -10.41
C ILE A 309 -31.72 15.40 -10.22
N GLY A 310 -32.09 16.17 -11.24
CA GLY A 310 -33.18 17.15 -11.19
C GLY A 310 -32.68 18.60 -11.08
N ALA A 311 -31.41 18.80 -10.74
CA ALA A 311 -30.68 20.05 -10.86
C ALA A 311 -29.74 20.00 -12.09
N SER A 312 -28.46 20.44 -11.99
CA SER A 312 -27.50 20.40 -13.10
C SER A 312 -27.13 18.98 -13.54
N GLY A 313 -27.27 17.98 -12.64
CA GLY A 313 -26.81 16.60 -12.90
C GLY A 313 -25.29 16.43 -12.91
N GLU A 314 -24.54 17.50 -12.63
CA GLU A 314 -23.09 17.49 -12.55
C GLU A 314 -22.62 16.64 -11.37
N VAL A 315 -21.42 16.05 -11.52
CA VAL A 315 -20.77 15.21 -10.53
C VAL A 315 -19.76 16.04 -9.76
N PHE A 316 -19.85 16.03 -8.44
CA PHE A 316 -18.97 16.75 -7.54
C PHE A 316 -18.26 15.79 -6.59
N THR A 317 -17.13 16.22 -6.05
CA THR A 317 -16.38 15.48 -5.03
C THR A 317 -16.22 16.30 -3.75
N THR A 318 -16.25 15.63 -2.59
CA THR A 318 -16.06 16.27 -1.28
C THR A 318 -15.37 15.32 -0.31
N LYS A 319 -14.64 15.88 0.67
CA LYS A 319 -14.14 15.14 1.85
C LYS A 319 -15.09 15.25 3.04
N ASN A 320 -16.08 16.14 2.96
CA ASN A 320 -17.06 16.32 4.02
C ASN A 320 -18.05 15.17 4.00
N ASN A 321 -18.55 14.81 5.16
CA ASN A 321 -19.61 13.81 5.35
C ASN A 321 -21.03 14.43 5.27
N TYR A 322 -21.15 15.60 4.66
CA TYR A 322 -22.42 16.26 4.39
C TYR A 322 -22.36 17.15 3.14
N VAL A 323 -23.52 17.39 2.56
CA VAL A 323 -23.72 18.34 1.46
C VAL A 323 -24.94 19.20 1.75
N THR A 324 -24.85 20.48 1.41
CA THR A 324 -25.94 21.43 1.58
C THR A 324 -26.38 21.99 0.23
N PHE A 325 -27.68 21.97 -0.03
CA PHE A 325 -28.32 22.58 -1.18
C PHE A 325 -29.18 23.74 -0.70
N ASN A 326 -29.01 24.90 -1.32
CA ASN A 326 -29.79 26.11 -1.01
C ASN A 326 -30.71 26.42 -2.18
N GLU A 327 -31.91 26.95 -1.88
CA GLU A 327 -32.86 27.53 -2.84
C GLU A 327 -33.15 26.65 -4.07
N LEU A 328 -33.43 25.36 -3.83
CA LEU A 328 -33.79 24.45 -4.91
C LEU A 328 -35.13 24.84 -5.54
N SER A 329 -35.19 24.93 -6.84
CA SER A 329 -36.43 25.17 -7.60
C SER A 329 -37.48 24.06 -7.38
N PRO A 330 -38.79 24.34 -7.56
CA PRO A 330 -39.81 23.29 -7.52
C PRO A 330 -39.48 22.19 -8.53
N GLY A 331 -39.44 20.93 -8.04
CA GLY A 331 -39.08 19.78 -8.87
C GLY A 331 -38.90 18.50 -8.05
N LYS A 332 -38.67 17.40 -8.74
CA LYS A 332 -38.32 16.11 -8.15
C LYS A 332 -36.80 15.96 -8.24
N TYR A 333 -36.17 15.62 -7.10
CA TYR A 333 -34.74 15.48 -6.97
C TYR A 333 -34.35 14.09 -6.48
N THR A 334 -33.25 13.57 -7.00
CA THR A 334 -32.60 12.38 -6.47
C THR A 334 -31.15 12.74 -6.16
N PHE A 335 -30.78 12.70 -4.88
CA PHE A 335 -29.41 12.81 -4.43
C PHE A 335 -28.76 11.44 -4.47
N GLU A 336 -27.64 11.32 -5.18
CA GLU A 336 -26.83 10.12 -5.21
C GLU A 336 -25.45 10.44 -4.66
N VAL A 337 -24.93 9.52 -3.82
CA VAL A 337 -23.59 9.63 -3.23
C VAL A 337 -22.91 8.27 -3.19
N ARG A 338 -21.62 8.25 -3.45
CA ARG A 338 -20.75 7.07 -3.31
C ARG A 338 -19.40 7.49 -2.75
N VAL A 339 -18.70 6.54 -2.13
CA VAL A 339 -17.35 6.76 -1.64
C VAL A 339 -16.33 6.35 -2.71
N ILE A 340 -15.23 7.09 -2.76
CA ILE A 340 -14.04 6.79 -3.57
C ILE A 340 -12.89 6.51 -2.60
N ASP A 341 -12.23 5.37 -2.77
CA ASP A 341 -11.03 5.05 -2.00
C ASP A 341 -9.78 5.76 -2.55
N THR A 342 -8.66 5.59 -1.86
CA THR A 342 -7.36 6.16 -2.27
C THR A 342 -6.83 5.56 -3.58
N GLY A 343 -7.30 4.39 -3.97
CA GLY A 343 -7.00 3.73 -5.25
C GLY A 343 -7.85 4.21 -6.42
N GLY A 344 -8.89 5.05 -6.14
CA GLY A 344 -9.83 5.53 -7.16
C GLY A 344 -11.01 4.58 -7.40
N ASN A 345 -11.15 3.48 -6.63
CA ASN A 345 -12.29 2.58 -6.75
C ASN A 345 -13.54 3.22 -6.14
N LYS A 346 -14.68 3.02 -6.78
CA LYS A 346 -15.95 3.61 -6.39
C LYS A 346 -16.90 2.55 -5.83
N SER A 347 -17.59 2.88 -4.72
CA SER A 347 -18.65 2.04 -4.18
C SER A 347 -19.92 2.06 -5.04
N GLU A 348 -20.87 1.19 -4.72
CA GLU A 348 -22.23 1.39 -5.19
C GLU A 348 -22.78 2.73 -4.67
N ALA A 349 -23.61 3.40 -5.49
CA ALA A 349 -24.24 4.65 -5.11
C ALA A 349 -25.40 4.39 -4.15
N SER A 350 -25.47 5.17 -3.08
CA SER A 350 -26.66 5.29 -2.24
C SER A 350 -27.48 6.49 -2.70
N SER A 351 -28.80 6.37 -2.73
CA SER A 351 -29.66 7.43 -3.23
C SER A 351 -30.85 7.71 -2.30
N VAL A 352 -31.32 8.95 -2.34
CA VAL A 352 -32.55 9.40 -1.67
C VAL A 352 -33.29 10.36 -2.58
N THR A 353 -34.63 10.22 -2.65
CA THR A 353 -35.47 11.01 -3.53
C THR A 353 -36.38 11.93 -2.70
N PHE A 354 -36.52 13.18 -3.12
CA PHE A 354 -37.45 14.13 -2.50
C PHE A 354 -38.05 15.08 -3.55
N THR A 355 -39.07 15.84 -3.16
CA THR A 355 -39.76 16.75 -4.06
C THR A 355 -39.96 18.11 -3.38
N ILE A 356 -39.64 19.19 -4.06
CA ILE A 356 -39.99 20.56 -3.70
C ILE A 356 -41.30 20.90 -4.45
N LYS A 357 -42.36 21.20 -3.70
CA LYS A 357 -43.66 21.55 -4.29
C LYS A 357 -43.58 22.92 -4.98
N PRO A 358 -44.32 23.14 -6.06
CA PRO A 358 -44.51 24.49 -6.60
C PRO A 358 -45.26 25.39 -5.59
N PRO A 359 -45.01 26.73 -5.61
CA PRO A 359 -45.82 27.66 -4.82
C PRO A 359 -47.29 27.53 -5.17
N PHE A 360 -48.17 27.84 -4.18
CA PHE A 360 -49.59 27.69 -4.33
C PHE A 360 -50.17 28.30 -5.63
N TRP A 361 -49.70 29.47 -6.00
CA TRP A 361 -50.11 30.17 -7.21
C TRP A 361 -49.74 29.49 -8.53
N ARG A 362 -48.81 28.53 -8.52
CA ARG A 362 -48.47 27.66 -9.67
C ARG A 362 -49.07 26.27 -9.57
N SER A 363 -49.92 26.02 -8.55
CA SER A 363 -50.59 24.73 -8.42
C SER A 363 -51.70 24.58 -9.48
N SER A 364 -52.02 23.34 -9.83
CA SER A 364 -53.10 23.04 -10.78
C SER A 364 -54.44 23.68 -10.36
N LEU A 365 -54.69 23.75 -9.05
CA LEU A 365 -55.90 24.40 -8.50
C LEU A 365 -55.86 25.92 -8.74
N ALA A 366 -54.74 26.58 -8.49
CA ALA A 366 -54.62 28.01 -8.73
C ALA A 366 -54.75 28.35 -10.23
N ILE A 367 -54.13 27.55 -11.10
CA ILE A 367 -54.26 27.72 -12.57
C ILE A 367 -55.73 27.55 -12.98
N PHE A 368 -56.46 26.54 -12.42
CA PHE A 368 -57.86 26.37 -12.68
C PHE A 368 -58.70 27.60 -12.25
N ILE A 369 -58.44 28.11 -11.03
CA ILE A 369 -59.08 29.33 -10.52
C ILE A 369 -58.79 30.55 -11.45
N TYR A 370 -57.54 30.72 -11.91
CA TYR A 370 -57.21 31.82 -12.83
C TYR A 370 -57.96 31.73 -14.18
N ILE A 371 -58.05 30.50 -14.71
CA ILE A 371 -58.84 30.26 -15.94
C ILE A 371 -60.31 30.60 -15.70
N LEU A 372 -60.87 30.16 -14.54
CA LEU A 372 -62.26 30.48 -14.21
C LEU A 372 -62.53 31.98 -14.09
N ILE A 373 -61.64 32.71 -13.38
CA ILE A 373 -61.68 34.16 -13.24
C ILE A 373 -61.61 34.82 -14.64
N ALA A 374 -60.71 34.40 -15.51
CA ALA A 374 -60.55 34.92 -16.86
C ALA A 374 -61.82 34.71 -17.70
N ILE A 375 -62.48 33.53 -17.59
CA ILE A 375 -63.70 33.20 -18.26
C ILE A 375 -64.86 34.12 -17.76
N LEU A 376 -64.99 34.28 -16.42
CA LEU A 376 -66.00 35.15 -15.82
C LEU A 376 -65.78 36.62 -16.26
N PHE A 377 -64.54 37.07 -16.33
CA PHE A 377 -64.22 38.41 -16.81
C PHE A 377 -64.68 38.64 -18.28
N VAL A 378 -64.39 37.68 -19.16
CA VAL A 378 -64.81 37.71 -20.55
C VAL A 378 -66.35 37.72 -20.71
N ILE A 379 -67.07 36.92 -19.89
CA ILE A 379 -68.55 36.87 -19.85
C ILE A 379 -69.08 38.23 -19.42
N LYS A 380 -68.54 38.79 -18.32
CA LYS A 380 -68.95 40.11 -17.83
C LYS A 380 -68.72 41.21 -18.83
N SER A 381 -67.53 41.28 -19.46
CA SER A 381 -67.20 42.24 -20.49
C SER A 381 -68.16 42.15 -21.71
N LYS A 382 -68.51 40.95 -22.19
CA LYS A 382 -69.47 40.76 -23.24
C LYS A 382 -70.87 41.17 -22.84
N TYR A 383 -71.23 41.08 -21.56
CA TYR A 383 -72.55 41.51 -21.05
C TYR A 383 -72.64 43.05 -20.97
N GLU A 384 -71.52 43.72 -20.56
CA GLU A 384 -71.48 45.18 -20.51
C GLU A 384 -71.43 45.85 -21.90
N VAL A 385 -70.84 45.20 -22.91
CA VAL A 385 -70.84 45.67 -24.30
C VAL A 385 -72.19 45.49 -25.00
N LYS A 386 -73.09 44.65 -24.47
CA LYS A 386 -74.45 44.43 -25.00
C LYS A 386 -75.49 45.31 -24.35
N LYS A 387 -75.14 46.10 -23.36
CA LYS A 387 -75.96 47.15 -22.77
C LYS A 387 -75.58 48.49 -23.39
#